data_69ca357cfdfab7f08000bc9a2b3f7140
#
_entry.id   69ca357cfdfab7f08000bc9a2b3f7140
#
_cell.length_a   1.000
_cell.length_b   1.000
_cell.length_c   1.000
_cell.angle_alpha   90.00
_cell.angle_beta   90.00
_cell.angle_gamma   90.00
#
_symmetry.space_group_name_H-M   'P 1'
#
loop_
_entity.id
_entity.type
_entity.pdbx_description
1 polymer ?
#
loop_
_entity_poly.entity_id
_entity_poly.type
_entity_poly.pdbx_seq_one_letter_code
_entity_poly.pdbx_strand_id
1 'polypeptide(L)' 'MITFYKSQKDVAQALKHLIDNYWEQKIEEEDFINRLNQIIANNQDMVFKDNDFTSQVKQRLGKKRMKLILKVTEEVSK' A
#
# COMPACT_ATOMS: atom_id res chain seq x y z
N MET A 1 -0.53 6.57 13.75
CA MET A 1 -0.56 5.40 12.86
C MET A 1 0.82 4.79 12.75
N ILE A 2 0.91 3.47 12.77
CA ILE A 2 2.18 2.77 12.56
C ILE A 2 2.52 2.83 11.07
N THR A 3 3.73 3.28 10.75
CA THR A 3 4.18 3.38 9.36
C THR A 3 5.42 2.54 9.06
N PHE A 4 6.02 1.91 10.07
CA PHE A 4 7.14 0.98 9.91
C PHE A 4 6.70 -0.42 10.34
N TYR A 5 7.04 -1.42 9.54
CA TYR A 5 6.63 -2.80 9.78
C TYR A 5 7.84 -3.72 9.78
N LYS A 6 7.72 -4.85 10.47
CA LYS A 6 8.84 -5.78 10.67
C LYS A 6 9.03 -6.77 9.53
N SER A 7 7.99 -7.03 8.75
CA SER A 7 8.06 -8.03 7.69
C SER A 7 7.22 -7.63 6.49
N GLN A 8 7.48 -8.28 5.35
CA GLN A 8 6.68 -8.09 4.14
C GLN A 8 5.22 -8.45 4.38
N LYS A 9 4.97 -9.50 5.16
CA LYS A 9 3.62 -9.93 5.49
C LYS A 9 2.87 -8.83 6.25
N ASP A 10 3.51 -8.22 7.22
CA ASP A 10 2.89 -7.18 8.04
C ASP A 10 2.56 -5.94 7.21
N VAL A 11 3.47 -5.49 6.37
CA VAL A 11 3.22 -4.33 5.54
C VAL A 11 2.13 -4.62 4.50
N ALA A 12 2.13 -5.81 3.93
CA ALA A 12 1.09 -6.21 2.97
C ALA A 12 -0.30 -6.21 3.62
N GLN A 13 -0.39 -6.71 4.83
CA GLN A 13 -1.65 -6.73 5.56
C GLN A 13 -2.12 -5.32 5.90
N ALA A 14 -1.21 -4.45 6.30
CA ALA A 14 -1.54 -3.05 6.58
C ALA A 14 -2.06 -2.34 5.33
N LEU A 15 -1.44 -2.55 4.19
CA LEU A 15 -1.90 -1.98 2.92
C LEU A 15 -3.28 -2.50 2.55
N LYS A 16 -3.51 -3.79 2.74
CA LYS A 16 -4.82 -4.39 2.46
C LYS A 16 -5.91 -3.75 3.32
N HIS A 17 -5.68 -3.63 4.63
CA HIS A 17 -6.65 -3.00 5.53
C HIS A 17 -6.92 -1.55 5.16
N LEU A 18 -5.89 -0.81 4.81
CA LEU A 18 -6.03 0.58 4.43
C LEU A 18 -6.89 0.72 3.17
N ILE A 19 -6.63 -0.10 2.17
CA ILE A 19 -7.39 -0.07 0.92
C ILE A 19 -8.85 -0.49 1.16
N ASP A 20 -9.06 -1.53 1.95
CA ASP A 20 -10.41 -2.00 2.26
C ASP A 20 -11.22 -0.94 2.99
N ASN A 21 -10.60 -0.24 3.94
CA ASN A 21 -11.26 0.88 4.63
C ASN A 21 -11.62 2.01 3.68
N TYR A 22 -10.76 2.30 2.72
CA TYR A 22 -11.05 3.32 1.71
C TYR A 22 -12.23 2.89 0.83
N TRP A 23 -12.25 1.64 0.37
CA TRP A 23 -13.35 1.13 -0.44
C TRP A 23 -14.68 1.10 0.32
N GLU A 24 -14.63 0.85 1.62
CA GLU A 24 -15.81 0.85 2.48
C GLU A 24 -16.20 2.26 2.95
N GLN A 25 -15.51 3.27 2.45
CA GLN A 25 -15.77 4.68 2.76
C GLN A 25 -15.59 5.04 4.25
N LYS A 26 -14.71 4.31 4.92
CA LYS A 26 -14.40 4.56 6.33
C LYS A 26 -13.34 5.64 6.51
N ILE A 27 -12.57 5.96 5.46
CA ILE A 27 -11.59 7.04 5.47
C ILE A 27 -11.75 7.86 4.20
N GLU A 28 -11.40 9.14 4.28
CA GLU A 28 -11.46 10.03 3.14
C GLU A 28 -10.29 9.78 2.19
N GLU A 29 -10.48 10.13 0.92
CA GLU A 29 -9.47 9.91 -0.11
C GLU A 29 -8.14 10.57 0.23
N GLU A 30 -8.16 11.80 0.72
CA GLU A 30 -6.96 12.52 1.08
C GLU A 30 -6.17 11.80 2.18
N ASP A 31 -6.86 11.35 3.22
CA ASP A 31 -6.24 10.59 4.30
C ASP A 31 -5.69 9.27 3.81
N PHE A 32 -6.44 8.59 2.95
CA PHE A 32 -6.02 7.33 2.35
C PHE A 32 -4.70 7.51 1.57
N ILE A 33 -4.66 8.50 0.70
CA ILE A 33 -3.47 8.77 -0.11
C ILE A 33 -2.26 9.09 0.77
N ASN A 34 -2.44 9.94 1.77
CA ASN A 34 -1.36 10.31 2.67
C ASN A 34 -0.81 9.12 3.44
N ARG A 35 -1.69 8.28 3.99
CA ARG A 35 -1.28 7.09 4.74
C ARG A 35 -0.61 6.05 3.84
N LEU A 36 -1.17 5.86 2.65
CA LEU A 36 -0.60 4.92 1.67
C LEU A 36 0.83 5.32 1.31
N ASN A 37 1.04 6.60 1.01
CA ASN A 37 2.36 7.10 0.65
C ASN A 37 3.35 6.98 1.80
N GLN A 38 2.93 7.22 3.04
CA GLN A 38 3.79 7.07 4.21
C GLN A 38 4.23 5.61 4.40
N ILE A 39 3.29 4.68 4.28
CA ILE A 39 3.61 3.26 4.44
C ILE A 39 4.58 2.81 3.34
N ILE A 40 4.32 3.19 2.11
CA ILE A 40 5.18 2.80 0.98
C ILE A 40 6.56 3.43 1.12
N ALA A 41 6.64 4.72 1.43
CA ALA A 41 7.92 5.42 1.55
C ALA A 41 8.78 4.83 2.66
N ASN A 42 8.18 4.45 3.77
CA ASN A 42 8.91 3.93 4.93
C ASN A 42 9.24 2.43 4.82
N ASN A 43 8.67 1.73 3.84
CA ASN A 43 8.83 0.28 3.70
C ASN A 43 9.07 -0.13 2.25
N GLN A 44 9.78 0.67 1.47
CA GLN A 44 9.97 0.43 0.04
C GLN A 44 10.50 -0.96 -0.26
N ASP A 45 11.51 -1.41 0.48
CA ASP A 45 12.13 -2.70 0.25
C ASP A 45 11.19 -3.87 0.53
N MET A 46 10.17 -3.66 1.34
CA MET A 46 9.18 -4.68 1.66
C MET A 46 7.99 -4.67 0.70
N VAL A 47 7.75 -3.53 0.05
CA VAL A 47 6.65 -3.38 -0.90
C VAL A 47 7.10 -3.69 -2.32
N PHE A 48 8.26 -3.20 -2.72
CA PHE A 48 8.80 -3.35 -4.08
C PHE A 48 10.15 -4.04 -4.07
N LYS A 49 10.38 -4.89 -5.07
CA LYS A 49 11.66 -5.53 -5.30
C LYS A 49 11.82 -5.78 -6.80
N ASP A 50 12.98 -5.41 -7.36
CA ASP A 50 13.30 -5.65 -8.76
C ASP A 50 12.24 -5.08 -9.71
N ASN A 51 11.77 -3.86 -9.42
CA ASN A 51 10.77 -3.14 -10.21
C ASN A 51 9.37 -3.79 -10.20
N ASP A 52 9.09 -4.60 -9.18
CA ASP A 52 7.80 -5.26 -9.03
C ASP A 52 7.43 -5.32 -7.55
N PHE A 53 6.18 -5.68 -7.27
CA PHE A 53 5.75 -5.91 -5.90
C PHE A 53 6.39 -7.17 -5.35
N THR A 54 6.65 -7.17 -4.04
CA THR A 54 7.14 -8.37 -3.36
C THR A 54 6.07 -9.46 -3.34
N SER A 55 6.51 -10.70 -3.16
CA SER A 55 5.62 -11.88 -3.19
C SER A 55 4.47 -11.77 -2.19
N GLN A 56 4.76 -11.32 -0.96
CA GLN A 56 3.73 -11.20 0.07
C GLN A 56 2.69 -10.15 -0.29
N VAL A 57 3.12 -9.03 -0.86
CA VAL A 57 2.22 -7.99 -1.32
C VAL A 57 1.31 -8.54 -2.42
N LYS A 58 1.87 -9.23 -3.40
CA LYS A 58 1.08 -9.82 -4.49
C LYS A 58 0.03 -10.80 -3.96
N GLN A 59 0.43 -11.68 -3.05
CA GLN A 59 -0.47 -12.71 -2.53
C GLN A 59 -1.62 -12.13 -1.71
N ARG A 60 -1.34 -11.12 -0.91
CA ARG A 60 -2.34 -10.59 0.01
C ARG A 60 -3.23 -9.51 -0.59
N LEU A 61 -2.70 -8.72 -1.52
CA LEU A 61 -3.46 -7.61 -2.10
C LEU A 61 -4.27 -8.02 -3.32
N GLY A 62 -3.69 -8.84 -4.19
CA GLY A 62 -4.32 -9.19 -5.46
C GLY A 62 -4.24 -8.06 -6.47
N LYS A 63 -4.71 -8.34 -7.67
CA LYS A 63 -4.55 -7.42 -8.82
C LYS A 63 -5.25 -6.09 -8.62
N LYS A 64 -6.46 -6.09 -8.08
CA LYS A 64 -7.24 -4.85 -7.93
C LYS A 64 -6.59 -3.86 -6.99
N ARG A 65 -6.11 -4.36 -5.84
CA ARG A 65 -5.45 -3.50 -4.87
C ARG A 65 -4.10 -3.00 -5.36
N MET A 66 -3.36 -3.88 -6.05
CA MET A 66 -2.07 -3.47 -6.63
C MET A 66 -2.26 -2.39 -7.69
N LYS A 67 -3.29 -2.50 -8.51
CA LYS A 67 -3.60 -1.45 -9.51
C LYS A 67 -3.91 -0.13 -8.83
N LEU A 68 -4.65 -0.15 -7.74
CA LEU A 68 -4.96 1.07 -6.99
C LEU A 68 -3.69 1.72 -6.45
N ILE A 69 -2.79 0.93 -5.88
CA ILE A 69 -1.52 1.45 -5.38
C ILE A 69 -0.72 2.10 -6.50
N LEU A 70 -0.59 1.44 -7.63
CA LEU A 70 0.15 1.98 -8.78
C LEU A 70 -0.46 3.27 -9.28
N LYS A 71 -1.78 3.34 -9.35
CA LYS A 71 -2.47 4.54 -9.79
C LYS A 71 -2.21 5.71 -8.86
N VAL A 72 -2.32 5.50 -7.55
CA VAL A 72 -2.10 6.54 -6.55
C VAL A 72 -0.65 7.01 -6.56
N THR A 73 0.31 6.07 -6.56
CA THR A 73 1.72 6.43 -6.55
C THR A 73 2.15 7.11 -7.84
N GLU A 74 1.59 6.72 -8.96
CA GLU A 74 1.85 7.36 -10.24
C GLU A 74 1.38 8.81 -10.24
N GLU A 75 0.18 9.08 -9.73
CA GLU A 75 -0.36 10.44 -9.66
C GLU A 75 0.49 11.34 -8.77
N VAL A 76 1.00 10.80 -7.67
CA VAL A 76 1.81 11.57 -6.71
C VAL A 76 3.24 11.78 -7.22
N SER A 77 3.73 10.89 -8.08
CA SER A 77 5.10 10.94 -8.58
C SER A 77 5.33 11.98 -9.69
N LYS A 78 4.26 12.59 -10.17
CA LYS A 78 4.36 13.58 -11.24
C LYS A 78 4.69 14.98 -10.73
#